data_3f92fdf566d3237419ac321ce93e48a3
#
_entry.id   3f92fdf566d3237419ac321ce93e48a3
#
_cell.length_a   1.000
_cell.length_b   1.000
_cell.length_c   1.000
_cell.angle_alpha   90.00
_cell.angle_beta   90.00
_cell.angle_gamma   90.00
#
_symmetry.space_group_name_H-M   'P 1'
#
loop_
_entity.id
_entity.type
_entity.pdbx_description
1 polymer ?
#
loop_
_entity_poly.entity_id
_entity_poly.type
_entity_poly.pdbx_seq_one_letter_code
_entity_poly.pdbx_strand_id
1 'polypeptide(L)'
;MSSIAAATYLWLFCLGLVTGQPWLIVVGIGVNLTFIYLFRSKGASAIALLSLAATLLSLATFFWPLPAQLQFDPLGILRGFASQSVTGVTKDSAAIVLGLAIGDDSGVSSQLRNAMQVTSLTHLMAVSGANCAIVVGACYLALRRFNVRNRVLLSLLALTAYVFLVGTQPSVLRAALMAASVLIAITAGRRVNPMSALALSVLLLLSLSPQLAINYGFCLSVLATAGILVLAPKIYSRLSQRFPKWVAMGLSVSVAAQAFC
;
A
#
# COMPACT_ATOMS: atom_id res chain seq x y z
N MET A 1 -14.68 -8.66 -7.86
CA MET A 1 -15.55 -7.46 -8.00
C MET A 1 -16.18 -7.05 -6.66
N SER A 2 -16.61 -7.98 -5.85
CA SER A 2 -17.22 -7.76 -4.53
C SER A 2 -16.35 -6.99 -3.52
N SER A 3 -15.07 -7.31 -3.46
CA SER A 3 -14.10 -6.61 -2.56
C SER A 3 -13.85 -5.16 -2.96
N ILE A 4 -13.92 -4.85 -4.26
CA ILE A 4 -13.74 -3.48 -4.76
C ILE A 4 -14.91 -2.60 -4.34
N ALA A 5 -16.14 -3.10 -4.47
CA ALA A 5 -17.32 -2.34 -4.05
C ALA A 5 -17.34 -2.11 -2.54
N ALA A 6 -16.95 -3.11 -1.73
CA ALA A 6 -16.83 -2.95 -0.29
C ALA A 6 -15.75 -1.92 0.08
N ALA A 7 -14.61 -1.90 -0.61
CA ALA A 7 -13.56 -0.91 -0.39
C ALA A 7 -14.01 0.50 -0.80
N THR A 8 -14.71 0.64 -1.94
CA THR A 8 -15.25 1.92 -2.39
C THR A 8 -16.29 2.46 -1.42
N TYR A 9 -17.20 1.59 -0.96
CA TYR A 9 -18.17 1.93 0.07
C TYR A 9 -17.50 2.45 1.33
N LEU A 10 -16.55 1.69 1.89
CA LEU A 10 -15.89 2.08 3.13
C LEU A 10 -15.11 3.38 2.96
N TRP A 11 -14.51 3.60 1.78
CA TRP A 11 -13.82 4.85 1.51
C TRP A 11 -14.77 6.04 1.55
N LEU A 12 -15.89 5.97 0.85
CA LEU A 12 -16.90 7.03 0.86
C LEU A 12 -17.48 7.25 2.26
N PHE A 13 -17.69 6.17 3.01
CA PHE A 13 -18.14 6.23 4.39
C PHE A 13 -17.13 6.94 5.29
N CYS A 14 -15.85 6.55 5.25
CA CYS A 14 -14.78 7.18 6.02
C CYS A 14 -14.58 8.65 5.60
N LEU A 15 -14.64 8.93 4.30
CA LEU A 15 -14.54 10.29 3.78
C LEU A 15 -15.68 11.17 4.33
N GLY A 16 -16.92 10.68 4.30
CA GLY A 16 -18.07 11.39 4.87
C GLY A 16 -17.96 11.60 6.38
N LEU A 17 -17.45 10.60 7.10
CA LEU A 17 -17.25 10.68 8.55
C LEU A 17 -16.18 11.71 8.92
N VAL A 18 -15.05 11.72 8.23
CA VAL A 18 -13.91 12.61 8.53
C VAL A 18 -14.18 14.05 8.08
N THR A 19 -14.84 14.24 6.92
CA THR A 19 -15.14 15.58 6.38
C THR A 19 -16.42 16.20 6.94
N GLY A 20 -17.19 15.43 7.71
CA GLY A 20 -18.50 15.87 8.20
C GLY A 20 -19.57 16.03 7.10
N GLN A 21 -19.40 15.34 5.96
CA GLN A 21 -20.29 15.42 4.80
C GLN A 21 -21.25 14.21 4.76
N PRO A 22 -22.45 14.28 5.35
CA PRO A 22 -23.32 13.11 5.51
C PRO A 22 -23.82 12.52 4.18
N TRP A 23 -23.89 13.31 3.12
CA TRP A 23 -24.28 12.82 1.79
C TRP A 23 -23.32 11.80 1.20
N LEU A 24 -22.01 11.87 1.52
CA LEU A 24 -21.03 10.87 1.10
C LEU A 24 -21.28 9.51 1.75
N ILE A 25 -21.75 9.51 3.00
CA ILE A 25 -22.15 8.29 3.71
C ILE A 25 -23.36 7.66 3.00
N VAL A 26 -24.35 8.48 2.65
CA VAL A 26 -25.56 8.03 1.94
C VAL A 26 -25.21 7.44 0.57
N VAL A 27 -24.34 8.11 -0.19
CA VAL A 27 -23.85 7.60 -1.49
C VAL A 27 -23.11 6.28 -1.31
N GLY A 28 -22.24 6.17 -0.29
CA GLY A 28 -21.55 4.93 0.03
C GLY A 28 -22.51 3.79 0.32
N ILE A 29 -23.51 4.01 1.17
CA ILE A 29 -24.57 3.02 1.48
C ILE A 29 -25.32 2.61 0.19
N GLY A 30 -25.68 3.57 -0.65
CA GLY A 30 -26.34 3.32 -1.93
C GLY A 30 -25.50 2.42 -2.85
N VAL A 31 -24.21 2.70 -2.99
CA VAL A 31 -23.27 1.87 -3.77
C VAL A 31 -23.21 0.45 -3.22
N ASN A 32 -23.13 0.30 -1.90
CA ASN A 32 -23.07 -1.03 -1.27
C ASN A 32 -24.36 -1.83 -1.49
N LEU A 33 -25.51 -1.21 -1.25
CA LEU A 33 -26.81 -1.86 -1.43
C LEU A 33 -27.07 -2.25 -2.90
N THR A 34 -26.73 -1.36 -3.83
CA THR A 34 -26.82 -1.65 -5.27
C THR A 34 -25.96 -2.84 -5.64
N PHE A 35 -24.75 -2.90 -5.09
CA PHE A 35 -23.85 -4.01 -5.36
C PHE A 35 -24.33 -5.33 -4.76
N ILE A 36 -24.84 -5.33 -3.52
CA ILE A 36 -25.45 -6.50 -2.87
C ILE A 36 -26.65 -6.98 -3.70
N TYR A 37 -27.46 -6.07 -4.23
CA TYR A 37 -28.63 -6.38 -5.05
C TYR A 37 -28.22 -7.01 -6.40
N LEU A 38 -27.25 -6.40 -7.11
CA LEU A 38 -26.79 -6.88 -8.43
C LEU A 38 -26.07 -8.22 -8.37
N PHE A 39 -25.35 -8.49 -7.26
CA PHE A 39 -24.54 -9.69 -7.08
C PHE A 39 -25.12 -10.62 -6.01
N ARG A 40 -26.41 -10.88 -6.08
CA ARG A 40 -27.21 -11.71 -5.15
C ARG A 40 -26.82 -13.20 -5.11
N SER A 41 -25.54 -13.52 -5.42
CA SER A 41 -24.97 -14.86 -5.38
C SER A 41 -24.53 -15.26 -3.95
N LYS A 42 -24.22 -16.55 -3.74
CA LYS A 42 -23.87 -17.17 -2.44
C LYS A 42 -22.77 -16.46 -1.61
N GLY A 43 -22.10 -15.45 -2.13
CA GLY A 43 -21.08 -14.64 -1.42
C GLY A 43 -21.56 -13.26 -0.95
N ALA A 44 -22.76 -12.82 -1.31
CA ALA A 44 -23.23 -11.47 -1.01
C ALA A 44 -23.40 -11.22 0.50
N SER A 45 -23.85 -12.25 1.25
CA SER A 45 -23.99 -12.18 2.71
C SER A 45 -22.65 -12.01 3.44
N ALA A 46 -21.62 -12.73 3.00
CA ALA A 46 -20.28 -12.59 3.58
C ALA A 46 -19.70 -11.19 3.34
N ILE A 47 -19.94 -10.62 2.17
CA ILE A 47 -19.49 -9.27 1.82
C ILE A 47 -20.24 -8.22 2.63
N ALA A 48 -21.56 -8.37 2.77
CA ALA A 48 -22.36 -7.48 3.60
C ALA A 48 -21.90 -7.49 5.06
N LEU A 49 -21.61 -8.67 5.62
CA LEU A 49 -21.09 -8.83 6.97
C LEU A 49 -19.69 -8.20 7.12
N LEU A 50 -18.79 -8.41 6.16
CA LEU A 50 -17.47 -7.79 6.16
C LEU A 50 -17.55 -6.26 6.06
N SER A 51 -18.42 -5.73 5.20
CA SER A 51 -18.65 -4.29 5.08
C SER A 51 -19.20 -3.71 6.38
N LEU A 52 -20.15 -4.40 7.01
CA LEU A 52 -20.74 -3.97 8.28
C LEU A 52 -19.68 -4.01 9.41
N ALA A 53 -18.93 -5.08 9.52
CA ALA A 53 -17.86 -5.21 10.51
C ALA A 53 -16.79 -4.13 10.33
N ALA A 54 -16.38 -3.87 9.08
CA ALA A 54 -15.42 -2.80 8.75
C ALA A 54 -15.97 -1.41 9.10
N THR A 55 -17.26 -1.17 8.87
CA THR A 55 -17.93 0.09 9.23
C THR A 55 -17.99 0.29 10.73
N LEU A 56 -18.36 -0.74 11.49
CA LEU A 56 -18.40 -0.68 12.94
C LEU A 56 -17.01 -0.46 13.53
N LEU A 57 -16.00 -1.11 12.97
CA LEU A 57 -14.61 -0.93 13.38
C LEU A 57 -14.12 0.49 13.06
N SER A 58 -14.45 1.05 11.90
CA SER A 58 -14.12 2.43 11.54
C SER A 58 -14.76 3.45 12.48
N LEU A 59 -16.02 3.24 12.84
CA LEU A 59 -16.70 4.08 13.84
C LEU A 59 -16.01 3.97 15.20
N ALA A 60 -15.70 2.76 15.64
CA ALA A 60 -15.02 2.54 16.90
C ALA A 60 -13.65 3.23 16.95
N THR A 61 -12.84 3.10 15.88
CA THR A 61 -11.51 3.73 15.81
C THR A 61 -11.57 5.25 15.59
N PHE A 62 -12.67 5.77 15.02
CA PHE A 62 -12.88 7.22 14.88
C PHE A 62 -13.20 7.87 16.22
N PHE A 63 -14.12 7.27 17.02
CA PHE A 63 -14.50 7.79 18.33
C PHE A 63 -13.48 7.44 19.43
N TRP A 64 -12.75 6.32 19.25
CA TRP A 64 -11.70 5.87 20.15
C TRP A 64 -10.41 5.67 19.37
N PRO A 65 -9.70 6.75 19.01
CA PRO A 65 -8.49 6.64 18.21
C PRO A 65 -7.50 5.74 18.92
N LEU A 66 -6.99 4.74 18.20
CA LEU A 66 -5.87 3.94 18.66
C LEU A 66 -4.73 4.89 19.04
N PRO A 67 -4.14 4.76 20.23
CA PRO A 67 -3.13 5.69 20.67
C PRO A 67 -2.04 5.83 19.61
N ALA A 68 -1.66 7.07 19.32
CA ALA A 68 -0.61 7.43 18.35
C ALA A 68 0.76 6.79 18.67
N GLN A 69 0.90 6.18 19.83
CA GLN A 69 2.05 5.41 20.30
C GLN A 69 2.29 4.08 19.59
N LEU A 70 1.49 3.71 18.59
CA LEU A 70 1.90 2.70 17.61
C LEU A 70 2.96 3.23 16.60
N GLN A 71 3.40 4.47 16.75
CA GLN A 71 4.72 4.89 16.28
C GLN A 71 5.80 4.31 17.22
N PHE A 72 5.71 3.02 17.43
CA PHE A 72 6.77 2.24 18.04
C PHE A 72 7.92 2.26 17.03
N ASP A 73 8.98 2.98 17.36
CA ASP A 73 10.24 2.94 16.62
C ASP A 73 11.22 1.99 17.33
N PRO A 74 10.99 0.66 17.22
CA PRO A 74 11.82 -0.32 17.92
C PRO A 74 13.23 -0.38 17.35
N LEU A 75 13.45 0.30 16.23
CA LEU A 75 14.67 0.24 15.46
C LEU A 75 15.37 1.60 15.35
N GLY A 76 15.06 2.55 16.21
CA GLY A 76 15.82 3.79 16.36
C GLY A 76 17.31 3.51 16.54
N ILE A 77 17.66 2.41 17.23
CA ILE A 77 19.03 1.92 17.36
C ILE A 77 19.60 1.49 15.99
N LEU A 78 18.86 0.72 15.19
CA LEU A 78 19.30 0.29 13.85
C LEU A 78 19.36 1.45 12.87
N ARG A 79 18.46 2.43 12.97
CA ARG A 79 18.56 3.68 12.20
C ARG A 79 19.80 4.46 12.62
N GLY A 80 20.13 4.48 13.91
CA GLY A 80 21.37 5.05 14.42
C GLY A 80 22.62 4.36 13.86
N PHE A 81 22.63 3.03 13.78
CA PHE A 81 23.71 2.28 13.12
C PHE A 81 23.77 2.57 11.62
N ALA A 82 22.66 2.62 10.91
CA ALA A 82 22.61 2.95 9.49
C ALA A 82 23.14 4.37 9.24
N SER A 83 22.81 5.34 10.08
CA SER A 83 23.33 6.71 9.97
C SER A 83 24.84 6.80 10.26
N GLN A 84 25.37 5.98 11.19
CA GLN A 84 26.80 5.88 11.45
C GLN A 84 27.57 5.18 10.33
N SER A 85 26.94 4.27 9.61
CA SER A 85 27.57 3.52 8.51
C SER A 85 27.81 4.39 7.26
N VAL A 86 27.19 5.55 7.17
CA VAL A 86 27.33 6.50 6.05
C VAL A 86 28.36 7.59 6.38
N THR A 87 29.34 7.30 7.26
CA THR A 87 30.44 8.20 7.59
C THR A 87 31.42 8.32 6.40
N GLY A 88 31.78 9.56 6.05
CA GLY A 88 32.68 9.83 4.92
C GLY A 88 32.01 10.36 3.66
N VAL A 89 30.67 10.50 3.66
CA VAL A 89 29.88 11.11 2.58
C VAL A 89 29.32 12.45 3.06
N THR A 90 29.02 13.36 2.14
CA THR A 90 28.39 14.65 2.52
C THR A 90 27.07 14.40 3.25
N LYS A 91 26.71 15.29 4.19
CA LYS A 91 25.47 15.14 4.98
C LYS A 91 24.24 14.96 4.10
N ASP A 92 24.14 15.71 3.01
CA ASP A 92 23.01 15.63 2.08
C ASP A 92 22.97 14.28 1.31
N SER A 93 24.13 13.76 0.88
CA SER A 93 24.19 12.45 0.22
C SER A 93 23.85 11.33 1.19
N ALA A 94 24.32 11.41 2.45
CA ALA A 94 23.93 10.48 3.50
C ALA A 94 22.43 10.50 3.77
N ALA A 95 21.83 11.69 3.86
CA ALA A 95 20.40 11.86 4.06
C ALA A 95 19.57 11.31 2.89
N ILE A 96 20.03 11.46 1.64
CA ILE A 96 19.37 10.85 0.46
C ILE A 96 19.43 9.33 0.56
N VAL A 97 20.60 8.75 0.87
CA VAL A 97 20.76 7.29 0.97
C VAL A 97 19.86 6.72 2.07
N LEU A 98 19.81 7.36 3.24
CA LEU A 98 18.95 6.93 4.35
C LEU A 98 17.47 7.09 4.01
N GLY A 99 17.09 8.20 3.36
CA GLY A 99 15.73 8.42 2.87
C GLY A 99 15.27 7.34 1.89
N LEU A 100 16.13 6.98 0.94
CA LEU A 100 15.84 5.93 -0.05
C LEU A 100 15.83 4.52 0.56
N ALA A 101 16.75 4.22 1.49
CA ALA A 101 16.91 2.88 2.06
C ALA A 101 15.89 2.57 3.14
N ILE A 102 15.69 3.48 4.09
CA ILE A 102 14.88 3.27 5.30
C ILE A 102 13.78 4.33 5.51
N GLY A 103 13.63 5.28 4.58
CA GLY A 103 12.62 6.33 4.65
C GLY A 103 12.90 7.41 5.70
N ASP A 104 14.14 7.51 6.17
CA ASP A 104 14.55 8.54 7.13
C ASP A 104 14.99 9.80 6.37
N ASP A 105 14.11 10.79 6.29
CA ASP A 105 14.35 12.08 5.66
C ASP A 105 14.71 13.19 6.66
N SER A 106 14.92 12.83 7.93
CA SER A 106 15.21 13.80 9.01
C SER A 106 16.51 14.59 8.80
N GLY A 107 17.48 13.97 8.13
CA GLY A 107 18.77 14.59 7.81
C GLY A 107 18.77 15.46 6.55
N VAL A 108 17.68 15.55 5.81
CA VAL A 108 17.61 16.32 4.56
C VAL A 108 17.57 17.82 4.85
N SER A 109 18.54 18.58 4.30
CA SER A 109 18.59 20.03 4.44
C SER A 109 17.38 20.71 3.79
N SER A 110 16.98 21.88 4.29
CA SER A 110 15.87 22.65 3.72
C SER A 110 16.12 23.05 2.25
N GLN A 111 17.38 23.32 1.90
CA GLN A 111 17.77 23.63 0.53
C GLN A 111 17.58 22.43 -0.40
N LEU A 112 18.03 21.25 0.03
CA LEU A 112 17.86 20.01 -0.73
C LEU A 112 16.39 19.64 -0.86
N ARG A 113 15.61 19.79 0.22
CA ARG A 113 14.15 19.54 0.22
C ARG A 113 13.44 20.45 -0.80
N ASN A 114 13.76 21.74 -0.83
CA ASN A 114 13.21 22.69 -1.80
C ASN A 114 13.62 22.33 -3.24
N ALA A 115 14.88 21.97 -3.46
CA ALA A 115 15.35 21.53 -4.78
C ALA A 115 14.61 20.26 -5.25
N MET A 116 14.40 19.30 -4.38
CA MET A 116 13.64 18.09 -4.68
C MET A 116 12.15 18.38 -4.94
N GLN A 117 11.55 19.35 -4.27
CA GLN A 117 10.18 19.79 -4.55
C GLN A 117 10.06 20.42 -5.94
N VAL A 118 10.96 21.34 -6.29
CA VAL A 118 10.98 22.01 -7.61
C VAL A 118 11.21 21.01 -8.75
N THR A 119 12.04 20.00 -8.52
CA THR A 119 12.34 18.95 -9.51
C THR A 119 11.35 17.77 -9.46
N SER A 120 10.31 17.86 -8.62
CA SER A 120 9.33 16.78 -8.41
C SER A 120 9.95 15.44 -7.97
N LEU A 121 11.13 15.48 -7.34
CA LEU A 121 11.84 14.29 -6.85
C LEU A 121 11.51 13.91 -5.41
N THR A 122 10.64 14.66 -4.74
CA THR A 122 10.24 14.42 -3.34
C THR A 122 9.65 13.01 -3.13
N HIS A 123 9.00 12.46 -4.15
CA HIS A 123 8.43 11.11 -4.09
C HIS A 123 9.49 10.00 -4.01
N LEU A 124 10.75 10.28 -4.38
CA LEU A 124 11.84 9.31 -4.25
C LEU A 124 12.24 9.08 -2.79
N MET A 125 12.06 10.09 -1.92
CA MET A 125 12.34 9.98 -0.49
C MET A 125 11.29 9.16 0.26
N ALA A 126 10.10 9.02 -0.30
CA ALA A 126 9.08 8.15 0.26
C ALA A 126 9.38 6.69 -0.11
N VAL A 127 9.49 5.83 0.91
CA VAL A 127 9.67 4.39 0.63
C VAL A 127 8.50 3.87 -0.17
N SER A 128 8.81 3.27 -1.31
CA SER A 128 7.80 2.83 -2.26
C SER A 128 7.31 1.40 -1.94
N GLY A 129 6.07 1.12 -2.33
CA GLY A 129 5.52 -0.23 -2.24
C GLY A 129 6.32 -1.27 -3.06
N ALA A 130 7.11 -0.84 -4.06
CA ALA A 130 8.00 -1.70 -4.82
C ALA A 130 9.08 -2.33 -3.93
N ASN A 131 9.60 -1.60 -2.93
CA ASN A 131 10.58 -2.11 -2.01
C ASN A 131 10.05 -3.31 -1.20
N CYS A 132 8.79 -3.25 -0.73
CA CYS A 132 8.12 -4.39 -0.10
C CYS A 132 8.07 -5.61 -1.04
N ALA A 133 7.74 -5.41 -2.31
CA ALA A 133 7.67 -6.48 -3.29
C ALA A 133 9.06 -7.08 -3.57
N ILE A 134 10.12 -6.26 -3.61
CA ILE A 134 11.51 -6.71 -3.79
C ILE A 134 11.94 -7.55 -2.59
N VAL A 135 11.72 -7.07 -1.37
CA VAL A 135 12.09 -7.79 -0.13
C VAL A 135 11.40 -9.14 -0.08
N VAL A 136 10.07 -9.16 -0.28
CA VAL A 136 9.28 -10.41 -0.28
C VAL A 136 9.73 -11.34 -1.39
N GLY A 137 9.90 -10.82 -2.61
CA GLY A 137 10.31 -11.59 -3.78
C GLY A 137 11.70 -12.20 -3.60
N ALA A 138 12.66 -11.41 -3.12
CA ALA A 138 14.03 -11.87 -2.85
C ALA A 138 14.04 -12.97 -1.77
N CYS A 139 13.37 -12.75 -0.63
CA CYS A 139 13.25 -13.76 0.42
C CYS A 139 12.56 -15.03 -0.10
N TYR A 140 11.44 -14.88 -0.80
CA TYR A 140 10.69 -16.01 -1.33
C TYR A 140 11.50 -16.83 -2.34
N LEU A 141 12.33 -16.20 -3.17
CA LEU A 141 13.22 -16.86 -4.11
C LEU A 141 14.45 -17.48 -3.44
N ALA A 142 15.06 -16.78 -2.50
CA ALA A 142 16.23 -17.30 -1.74
C ALA A 142 15.86 -18.57 -0.97
N LEU A 143 14.64 -18.61 -0.44
CA LEU A 143 14.15 -19.74 0.34
C LEU A 143 13.52 -20.86 -0.51
N ARG A 144 13.81 -20.92 -1.81
CA ARG A 144 13.23 -21.92 -2.74
C ARG A 144 13.47 -23.39 -2.37
N ARG A 145 14.47 -23.66 -1.54
CA ARG A 145 14.79 -25.02 -1.03
C ARG A 145 13.90 -25.47 0.12
N PHE A 146 13.17 -24.55 0.74
CA PHE A 146 12.26 -24.85 1.84
C PHE A 146 10.85 -25.19 1.33
N ASN A 147 10.06 -25.84 2.18
CA ASN A 147 8.65 -26.09 1.93
C ASN A 147 7.89 -24.77 1.71
N VAL A 148 6.85 -24.77 0.89
CA VAL A 148 6.03 -23.57 0.57
C VAL A 148 5.57 -22.86 1.84
N ARG A 149 5.14 -23.61 2.86
CA ARG A 149 4.66 -23.05 4.15
C ARG A 149 5.77 -22.27 4.87
N ASN A 150 6.98 -22.85 4.97
CA ASN A 150 8.13 -22.22 5.63
C ASN A 150 8.62 -21.00 4.82
N ARG A 151 8.64 -21.11 3.48
CA ARG A 151 8.97 -19.98 2.61
C ARG A 151 8.04 -18.79 2.86
N VAL A 152 6.76 -19.03 2.91
CA VAL A 152 5.77 -17.98 3.15
C VAL A 152 5.94 -17.41 4.55
N LEU A 153 6.08 -18.24 5.57
CA LEU A 153 6.27 -17.79 6.96
C LEU A 153 7.51 -16.89 7.09
N LEU A 154 8.65 -17.33 6.57
CA LEU A 154 9.90 -16.57 6.64
C LEU A 154 9.81 -15.29 5.80
N SER A 155 9.14 -15.30 4.65
CA SER A 155 8.90 -14.10 3.85
C SER A 155 7.97 -13.10 4.54
N LEU A 156 6.97 -13.57 5.28
CA LEU A 156 6.11 -12.73 6.12
C LEU A 156 6.88 -12.11 7.28
N LEU A 157 7.75 -12.88 7.93
CA LEU A 157 8.62 -12.36 8.99
C LEU A 157 9.57 -11.28 8.46
N ALA A 158 10.20 -11.52 7.30
CA ALA A 158 11.06 -10.54 6.64
C ALA A 158 10.28 -9.27 6.24
N LEU A 159 9.07 -9.42 5.73
CA LEU A 159 8.19 -8.30 5.41
C LEU A 159 7.83 -7.49 6.65
N THR A 160 7.46 -8.16 7.74
CA THR A 160 7.15 -7.52 9.01
C THR A 160 8.38 -6.77 9.55
N ALA A 161 9.54 -7.41 9.58
CA ALA A 161 10.78 -6.75 9.99
C ALA A 161 11.12 -5.53 9.10
N TYR A 162 10.88 -5.63 7.80
CA TYR A 162 11.08 -4.51 6.87
C TYR A 162 10.11 -3.35 7.15
N VAL A 163 8.82 -3.63 7.41
CA VAL A 163 7.84 -2.59 7.76
C VAL A 163 8.23 -1.89 9.07
N PHE A 164 8.71 -2.64 10.05
CA PHE A 164 9.21 -2.03 11.30
C PHE A 164 10.46 -1.18 11.06
N LEU A 165 11.37 -1.60 10.18
CA LEU A 165 12.58 -0.84 9.85
C LEU A 165 12.28 0.49 9.16
N VAL A 166 11.37 0.46 8.18
CA VAL A 166 11.03 1.61 7.34
C VAL A 166 10.03 2.54 8.01
N GLY A 167 9.22 2.01 8.92
CA GLY A 167 8.14 2.73 9.57
C GLY A 167 6.77 2.47 8.94
N THR A 168 5.74 2.92 9.66
CA THR A 168 4.33 2.63 9.37
C THR A 168 3.69 3.63 8.40
N GLN A 169 4.42 4.08 7.38
CA GLN A 169 3.85 4.97 6.37
C GLN A 169 2.66 4.27 5.66
N PRO A 170 1.57 4.99 5.35
CA PRO A 170 0.36 4.40 4.77
C PRO A 170 0.59 3.66 3.44
N SER A 171 1.52 4.14 2.61
CA SER A 171 1.92 3.51 1.35
C SER A 171 2.63 2.16 1.57
N VAL A 172 3.49 2.09 2.59
CA VAL A 172 4.22 0.87 2.97
C VAL A 172 3.27 -0.16 3.56
N LEU A 173 2.40 0.26 4.49
CA LEU A 173 1.41 -0.64 5.10
C LEU A 173 0.46 -1.24 4.06
N ARG A 174 -0.01 -0.43 3.09
CA ARG A 174 -0.84 -0.91 1.99
C ARG A 174 -0.10 -1.98 1.17
N ALA A 175 1.13 -1.71 0.77
CA ALA A 175 1.91 -2.65 -0.03
C ALA A 175 2.23 -3.94 0.76
N ALA A 176 2.53 -3.81 2.05
CA ALA A 176 2.77 -4.95 2.93
C ALA A 176 1.51 -5.83 3.07
N LEU A 177 0.34 -5.25 3.27
CA LEU A 177 -0.92 -6.00 3.34
C LEU A 177 -1.26 -6.69 2.01
N MET A 178 -1.00 -6.03 0.88
CA MET A 178 -1.15 -6.67 -0.44
C MET A 178 -0.19 -7.86 -0.60
N ALA A 179 1.08 -7.69 -0.26
CA ALA A 179 2.08 -8.75 -0.34
C ALA A 179 1.75 -9.91 0.61
N ALA A 180 1.34 -9.61 1.84
CA ALA A 180 0.92 -10.61 2.82
C ALA A 180 -0.29 -11.41 2.32
N SER A 181 -1.29 -10.75 1.74
CA SER A 181 -2.48 -11.43 1.20
C SER A 181 -2.13 -12.39 0.06
N VAL A 182 -1.17 -12.02 -0.79
CA VAL A 182 -0.65 -12.89 -1.86
C VAL A 182 0.10 -14.09 -1.27
N LEU A 183 0.99 -13.87 -0.30
CA LEU A 183 1.75 -14.94 0.36
C LEU A 183 0.82 -15.95 1.06
N ILE A 184 -0.19 -15.45 1.80
CA ILE A 184 -1.17 -16.31 2.47
C ILE A 184 -1.96 -17.14 1.46
N ALA A 185 -2.34 -16.55 0.33
CA ALA A 185 -3.09 -17.30 -0.70
C ALA A 185 -2.26 -18.38 -1.37
N ILE A 186 -0.95 -18.17 -1.51
CA ILE A 186 -0.03 -19.21 -2.02
C ILE A 186 -0.06 -20.45 -1.11
N THR A 187 -0.12 -20.30 0.21
CA THR A 187 -0.23 -21.45 1.13
C THR A 187 -1.55 -22.18 0.99
N ALA A 188 -2.61 -21.48 0.63
CA ALA A 188 -3.94 -22.04 0.39
C ALA A 188 -4.10 -22.62 -1.04
N GLY A 189 -3.04 -22.62 -1.86
CA GLY A 189 -3.10 -23.06 -3.27
C GLY A 189 -4.01 -22.21 -4.15
N ARG A 190 -4.34 -21.00 -3.73
CA ARG A 190 -5.27 -20.10 -4.45
C ARG A 190 -4.52 -19.04 -5.22
N ARG A 191 -5.05 -18.68 -6.39
CA ARG A 191 -4.59 -17.49 -7.13
C ARG A 191 -5.33 -16.26 -6.60
N VAL A 192 -4.58 -15.25 -6.20
CA VAL A 192 -5.16 -13.96 -5.78
C VAL A 192 -5.29 -13.06 -7.00
N ASN A 193 -6.47 -12.47 -7.16
CA ASN A 193 -6.62 -11.34 -8.05
C ASN A 193 -5.95 -10.11 -7.39
N PRO A 194 -4.94 -9.47 -8.03
CA PRO A 194 -4.25 -8.33 -7.44
C PRO A 194 -5.18 -7.17 -7.06
N MET A 195 -6.28 -6.99 -7.81
CA MET A 195 -7.28 -5.97 -7.50
C MET A 195 -8.04 -6.30 -6.21
N SER A 196 -8.29 -7.59 -5.93
CA SER A 196 -8.90 -8.02 -4.66
C SER A 196 -7.93 -7.83 -3.49
N ALA A 197 -6.62 -8.03 -3.69
CA ALA A 197 -5.61 -7.77 -2.68
C ALA A 197 -5.51 -6.27 -2.36
N LEU A 198 -5.57 -5.40 -3.38
CA LEU A 198 -5.64 -3.96 -3.20
C LEU A 198 -6.89 -3.56 -2.41
N ALA A 199 -8.06 -4.05 -2.81
CA ALA A 199 -9.32 -3.75 -2.13
C ALA A 199 -9.31 -4.21 -0.66
N LEU A 200 -8.76 -5.39 -0.37
CA LEU A 200 -8.63 -5.89 1.00
C LEU A 200 -7.69 -5.00 1.84
N SER A 201 -6.56 -4.59 1.27
CA SER A 201 -5.64 -3.69 1.98
C SER A 201 -6.27 -2.33 2.31
N VAL A 202 -7.04 -1.76 1.37
CA VAL A 202 -7.79 -0.52 1.58
C VAL A 202 -8.85 -0.69 2.67
N LEU A 203 -9.64 -1.77 2.61
CA LEU A 203 -10.63 -2.10 3.63
C LEU A 203 -10.02 -2.16 5.03
N LEU A 204 -8.94 -2.92 5.19
CA LEU A 204 -8.30 -3.09 6.49
C LEU A 204 -7.73 -1.77 7.02
N LEU A 205 -7.04 -1.00 6.17
CA LEU A 205 -6.43 0.26 6.61
C LEU A 205 -7.45 1.33 6.95
N LEU A 206 -8.50 1.49 6.15
CA LEU A 206 -9.58 2.43 6.46
C LEU A 206 -10.40 2.02 7.69
N SER A 207 -10.55 0.71 7.94
CA SER A 207 -11.21 0.22 9.14
C SER A 207 -10.41 0.54 10.42
N LEU A 208 -9.07 0.50 10.33
CA LEU A 208 -8.18 0.80 11.45
C LEU A 208 -7.94 2.30 11.64
N SER A 209 -7.96 3.06 10.54
CA SER A 209 -7.66 4.50 10.54
C SER A 209 -8.48 5.23 9.48
N PRO A 210 -9.72 5.64 9.79
CA PRO A 210 -10.60 6.35 8.85
C PRO A 210 -9.99 7.62 8.26
N GLN A 211 -9.10 8.28 9.01
CA GLN A 211 -8.38 9.49 8.60
C GLN A 211 -7.52 9.29 7.34
N LEU A 212 -7.15 8.05 7.01
CA LEU A 212 -6.43 7.74 5.78
C LEU A 212 -7.23 8.06 4.52
N ALA A 213 -8.58 8.17 4.63
CA ALA A 213 -9.44 8.51 3.51
C ALA A 213 -9.12 9.90 2.90
N ILE A 214 -8.59 10.82 3.68
CA ILE A 214 -8.17 12.17 3.25
C ILE A 214 -6.64 12.32 3.14
N ASN A 215 -5.89 11.26 3.43
CA ASN A 215 -4.43 11.31 3.34
C ASN A 215 -3.98 11.24 1.87
N TYR A 216 -3.40 12.32 1.36
CA TYR A 216 -2.96 12.42 -0.04
C TYR A 216 -2.01 11.30 -0.45
N GLY A 217 -1.02 10.97 0.38
CA GLY A 217 -0.05 9.91 0.09
C GLY A 217 -0.71 8.53 -0.02
N PHE A 218 -1.70 8.25 0.82
CA PHE A 218 -2.50 7.03 0.74
C PHE A 218 -3.36 7.00 -0.52
N CYS A 219 -4.10 8.09 -0.80
CA CYS A 219 -4.97 8.20 -1.97
C CYS A 219 -4.19 8.02 -3.27
N LEU A 220 -3.09 8.77 -3.46
CA LEU A 220 -2.23 8.65 -4.63
C LEU A 220 -1.66 7.24 -4.78
N SER A 221 -1.21 6.63 -3.68
CA SER A 221 -0.67 5.27 -3.69
C SER A 221 -1.70 4.22 -4.11
N VAL A 222 -2.96 4.34 -3.68
CA VAL A 222 -4.06 3.46 -4.09
C VAL A 222 -4.40 3.68 -5.56
N LEU A 223 -4.55 4.94 -5.99
CA LEU A 223 -4.87 5.29 -7.37
C LEU A 223 -3.79 4.84 -8.34
N ALA A 224 -2.51 5.09 -8.04
CA ALA A 224 -1.39 4.64 -8.86
C ALA A 224 -1.38 3.11 -9.00
N THR A 225 -1.60 2.38 -7.90
CA THR A 225 -1.66 0.91 -7.95
C THR A 225 -2.85 0.41 -8.75
N ALA A 226 -4.03 0.99 -8.58
CA ALA A 226 -5.21 0.67 -9.38
C ALA A 226 -4.96 0.95 -10.86
N GLY A 227 -4.34 2.09 -11.17
CA GLY A 227 -3.93 2.47 -12.52
C GLY A 227 -2.99 1.44 -13.15
N ILE A 228 -1.95 1.02 -12.42
CA ILE A 228 -1.04 -0.03 -12.89
C ILE A 228 -1.81 -1.33 -13.16
N LEU A 229 -2.68 -1.76 -12.26
CA LEU A 229 -3.41 -3.01 -12.41
C LEU A 229 -4.40 -3.00 -13.60
N VAL A 230 -4.97 -1.85 -13.94
CA VAL A 230 -5.99 -1.71 -14.99
C VAL A 230 -5.36 -1.31 -16.34
N LEU A 231 -4.45 -0.32 -16.33
CA LEU A 231 -3.91 0.25 -17.55
C LEU A 231 -2.63 -0.43 -18.05
N ALA A 232 -1.72 -0.85 -17.15
CA ALA A 232 -0.46 -1.42 -17.58
C ALA A 232 -0.63 -2.66 -18.47
N PRO A 233 -1.56 -3.60 -18.24
CA PRO A 233 -1.77 -4.73 -19.15
C PRO A 233 -2.22 -4.30 -20.55
N LYS A 234 -3.07 -3.26 -20.65
CA LYS A 234 -3.56 -2.72 -21.91
C LYS A 234 -2.47 -2.01 -22.70
N ILE A 235 -1.65 -1.23 -22.02
CA ILE A 235 -0.51 -0.53 -22.61
C ILE A 235 0.54 -1.55 -23.05
N TYR A 236 0.86 -2.51 -22.19
CA TYR A 236 1.82 -3.58 -22.47
C TYR A 236 1.46 -4.37 -23.73
N SER A 237 0.19 -4.75 -23.90
CA SER A 237 -0.25 -5.50 -25.08
C SER A 237 -0.02 -4.75 -26.40
N ARG A 238 -0.05 -3.42 -26.38
CA ARG A 238 0.24 -2.58 -27.54
C ARG A 238 1.74 -2.36 -27.75
N LEU A 239 2.48 -2.07 -26.67
CA LEU A 239 3.92 -1.80 -26.73
C LEU A 239 4.75 -3.05 -27.04
N SER A 240 4.35 -4.22 -26.54
CA SER A 240 5.07 -5.49 -26.75
C SER A 240 5.10 -5.94 -28.21
N GLN A 241 4.29 -5.33 -29.08
CA GLN A 241 4.33 -5.56 -30.54
C GLN A 241 5.47 -4.78 -31.23
N ARG A 242 5.97 -3.70 -30.62
CA ARG A 242 6.97 -2.80 -31.22
C ARG A 242 8.29 -2.76 -30.45
N PHE A 243 8.29 -3.13 -29.17
CA PHE A 243 9.44 -3.05 -28.27
C PHE A 243 9.75 -4.40 -27.62
N PRO A 244 11.01 -4.65 -27.23
CA PRO A 244 11.35 -5.80 -26.41
C PRO A 244 10.51 -5.86 -25.16
N LYS A 245 10.14 -7.07 -24.71
CA LYS A 245 9.20 -7.30 -23.58
C LYS A 245 9.56 -6.56 -22.30
N TRP A 246 10.85 -6.47 -21.99
CA TRP A 246 11.33 -5.77 -20.79
C TRP A 246 11.14 -4.25 -20.88
N VAL A 247 11.37 -3.64 -22.06
CA VAL A 247 11.10 -2.20 -22.31
C VAL A 247 9.61 -1.93 -22.25
N ALA A 248 8.81 -2.75 -22.97
CA ALA A 248 7.36 -2.62 -23.00
C ALA A 248 6.76 -2.73 -21.59
N MET A 249 7.28 -3.63 -20.75
CA MET A 249 6.84 -3.80 -19.36
C MET A 249 7.17 -2.58 -18.50
N GLY A 250 8.42 -2.09 -18.56
CA GLY A 250 8.85 -0.92 -17.80
C GLY A 250 8.05 0.33 -18.17
N LEU A 251 7.92 0.61 -19.48
CA LEU A 251 7.17 1.75 -19.98
C LEU A 251 5.68 1.66 -19.62
N SER A 252 5.05 0.48 -19.72
CA SER A 252 3.64 0.33 -19.42
C SER A 252 3.32 0.57 -17.94
N VAL A 253 4.19 0.13 -17.04
CA VAL A 253 4.03 0.37 -15.60
C VAL A 253 4.24 1.85 -15.26
N SER A 254 5.30 2.46 -15.80
CA SER A 254 5.60 3.88 -15.56
C SER A 254 4.49 4.80 -16.07
N VAL A 255 4.04 4.59 -17.31
CA VAL A 255 2.96 5.40 -17.90
C VAL A 255 1.64 5.19 -17.15
N ALA A 256 1.32 3.95 -16.77
CA ALA A 256 0.11 3.66 -16.01
C ALA A 256 0.13 4.30 -14.61
N ALA A 257 1.27 4.33 -13.94
CA ALA A 257 1.41 5.00 -12.64
C ALA A 257 1.26 6.52 -12.78
N GLN A 258 1.96 7.13 -13.73
CA GLN A 258 1.93 8.57 -13.96
C GLN A 258 0.55 9.11 -14.38
N ALA A 259 -0.25 8.30 -15.07
CA ALA A 259 -1.60 8.71 -15.49
C ALA A 259 -2.57 8.93 -14.32
N PHE A 260 -2.23 8.46 -13.11
CA PHE A 260 -3.05 8.55 -11.89
C PHE A 260 -2.38 9.32 -10.75
N CYS A 261 -1.16 9.76 -10.91
CA CYS A 261 -0.43 10.68 -10.05
C CYS A 261 -0.34 12.07 -10.68
#